data_3ff4f01c054f5f4f6c1fe0fb1bd03dcc
#
_entry.id   3ff4f01c054f5f4f6c1fe0fb1bd03dcc
#
_cell.length_a   1.000
_cell.length_b   1.000
_cell.length_c   1.000
_cell.angle_alpha   90.00
_cell.angle_beta   90.00
_cell.angle_gamma   90.00
#
_symmetry.space_group_name_H-M   'P 1'
#
loop_
_entity.id
_entity.type
_entity.pdbx_description
1 polymer ?
#
loop_
_entity_poly.entity_id
_entity_poly.type
_entity_poly.pdbx_seq_one_letter_code
_entity_poly.pdbx_strand_id
1 'polypeptide(L)'
;MEEEKKPGKGQNKLVIILVLVAVVLAGLYFVGRTLSRKIGEGIAGRFLSGLSGKNVKVDNQGDKVTLTGEDGEVAFEAGGDLPESFPKDFPVYTGAKLVNSFSASGENGDGVSVVWETGDSFDKVTAFYKTKLTESGWKVESTFEQKDSFTSSFKKGEVGGFIGVTIGDGNKVTISVTIGVK
;
A
#
# COMPACT_ATOMS: atom_id res chain seq x y z
N MET A 1 10.11 40.93 -1.28
CA MET A 1 9.16 40.30 -0.37
C MET A 1 8.54 39.15 -1.15
N GLU A 2 9.05 37.94 -1.00
CA GLU A 2 8.47 36.75 -1.60
C GLU A 2 7.43 36.19 -0.61
N GLU A 3 6.18 36.09 -1.06
CA GLU A 3 5.10 35.49 -0.28
C GLU A 3 5.33 33.96 -0.23
N GLU A 4 5.66 33.45 0.94
CA GLU A 4 5.63 32.02 1.24
C GLU A 4 4.21 31.47 1.05
N LYS A 5 4.00 30.72 -0.01
CA LYS A 5 2.75 30.01 -0.31
C LYS A 5 2.57 28.89 0.71
N LYS A 6 1.75 29.10 1.73
CA LYS A 6 1.36 28.09 2.72
C LYS A 6 0.78 26.85 2.01
N PRO A 7 1.21 25.64 2.35
CA PRO A 7 0.66 24.42 1.77
C PRO A 7 -0.83 24.29 2.12
N GLY A 8 -1.65 24.00 1.11
CA GLY A 8 -3.10 23.92 1.24
C GLY A 8 -3.54 22.83 2.21
N LYS A 9 -4.51 23.15 3.05
CA LYS A 9 -5.06 22.34 4.17
C LYS A 9 -5.65 20.97 3.75
N GLY A 10 -5.77 20.69 2.46
CA GLY A 10 -6.27 19.43 1.88
C GLY A 10 -5.20 18.36 1.66
N GLN A 11 -3.96 18.77 1.36
CA GLN A 11 -2.87 17.83 1.03
C GLN A 11 -2.44 16.96 2.22
N ASN A 12 -2.55 17.50 3.44
CA ASN A 12 -2.15 16.75 4.64
C ASN A 12 -3.12 15.64 5.02
N LYS A 13 -4.41 15.73 4.65
CA LYS A 13 -5.40 14.70 4.99
C LYS A 13 -5.19 13.41 4.20
N LEU A 14 -4.90 13.51 2.91
CA LEU A 14 -4.68 12.35 2.04
C LEU A 14 -3.38 11.62 2.41
N VAL A 15 -2.32 12.36 2.69
CA VAL A 15 -1.05 11.79 3.19
C VAL A 15 -1.25 11.10 4.54
N ILE A 16 -2.05 11.70 5.44
CA ILE A 16 -2.36 11.11 6.75
C ILE A 16 -3.17 9.82 6.58
N ILE A 17 -4.15 9.77 5.68
CA ILE A 17 -4.95 8.57 5.40
C ILE A 17 -4.06 7.47 4.81
N LEU A 18 -3.20 7.78 3.85
CA LEU A 18 -2.25 6.82 3.26
C LEU A 18 -1.25 6.29 4.29
N VAL A 19 -0.74 7.14 5.16
CA VAL A 19 0.16 6.73 6.26
C VAL A 19 -0.58 5.86 7.28
N LEU A 20 -1.81 6.19 7.64
CA LEU A 20 -2.64 5.38 8.54
C LEU A 20 -2.96 4.02 7.92
N VAL A 21 -3.27 3.98 6.63
CA VAL A 21 -3.49 2.72 5.88
C VAL A 21 -2.22 1.88 5.85
N ALA A 22 -1.06 2.47 5.58
CA ALA A 22 0.22 1.75 5.60
C ALA A 22 0.55 1.20 7.00
N VAL A 23 0.28 1.97 8.06
CA VAL A 23 0.47 1.54 9.45
C VAL A 23 -0.50 0.44 9.84
N VAL A 24 -1.77 0.52 9.41
CA VAL A 24 -2.78 -0.53 9.63
C VAL A 24 -2.41 -1.81 8.89
N LEU A 25 -1.94 -1.72 7.64
CA LEU A 25 -1.49 -2.89 6.87
C LEU A 25 -0.25 -3.54 7.49
N ALA A 26 0.72 -2.75 7.95
CA ALA A 26 1.87 -3.25 8.68
C ALA A 26 1.44 -3.91 10.01
N GLY A 27 0.50 -3.31 10.73
CA GLY A 27 -0.07 -3.85 11.97
C GLY A 27 -0.83 -5.17 11.73
N LEU A 28 -1.64 -5.25 10.69
CA LEU A 28 -2.38 -6.46 10.31
C LEU A 28 -1.44 -7.58 9.84
N TYR A 29 -0.34 -7.25 9.18
CA TYR A 29 0.70 -8.21 8.82
C TYR A 29 1.35 -8.84 10.05
N PHE A 30 1.69 -8.03 11.07
CA PHE A 30 2.24 -8.53 12.34
C PHE A 30 1.24 -9.33 13.16
N VAL A 31 -0.02 -8.91 13.21
CA VAL A 31 -1.10 -9.57 13.97
C VAL A 31 -1.60 -10.84 13.26
N GLY A 32 -1.71 -10.84 11.94
CA GLY A 32 -2.17 -11.99 11.15
C GLY A 32 -1.23 -13.19 11.22
N ARG A 33 0.04 -12.98 11.56
CA ARG A 33 1.03 -14.06 11.71
C ARG A 33 0.96 -14.75 13.08
N THR A 34 0.45 -14.07 14.11
CA THR A 34 0.37 -14.59 15.50
C THR A 34 -1.01 -15.06 15.92
N LEU A 35 -2.08 -14.70 15.21
CA LEU A 35 -3.44 -15.08 15.57
C LEU A 35 -4.09 -15.94 14.50
N SER A 36 -4.48 -17.15 14.91
CA SER A 36 -5.25 -18.13 14.13
C SER A 36 -6.51 -17.50 13.49
N ARG A 37 -6.84 -17.99 12.31
CA ARG A 37 -7.95 -17.66 11.38
C ARG A 37 -9.34 -17.31 11.98
N LYS A 38 -9.56 -17.49 13.28
CA LYS A 38 -10.88 -17.29 13.92
C LYS A 38 -11.14 -15.88 14.48
N ILE A 39 -10.17 -14.98 14.49
CA ILE A 39 -10.31 -13.64 15.10
C ILE A 39 -10.55 -12.54 14.05
N GLY A 40 -10.25 -12.80 12.76
CA GLY A 40 -10.35 -11.80 11.69
C GLY A 40 -11.75 -11.23 11.46
N GLU A 41 -12.79 -12.07 11.54
CA GLU A 41 -14.16 -11.66 11.16
C GLU A 41 -14.82 -10.71 12.16
N GLY A 42 -14.52 -10.84 13.45
CA GLY A 42 -15.17 -10.03 14.48
C GLY A 42 -14.53 -8.66 14.75
N ILE A 43 -13.23 -8.54 14.57
CA ILE A 43 -12.48 -7.30 14.87
C ILE A 43 -12.50 -6.36 13.66
N ALA A 44 -12.34 -6.88 12.46
CA ALA A 44 -12.43 -6.09 11.23
C ALA A 44 -13.82 -5.43 11.11
N GLY A 45 -14.92 -6.18 11.32
CA GLY A 45 -16.27 -5.64 11.27
C GLY A 45 -16.56 -4.55 12.31
N ARG A 46 -16.01 -4.67 13.53
CA ARG A 46 -16.20 -3.65 14.59
C ARG A 46 -15.32 -2.42 14.40
N PHE A 47 -14.11 -2.59 13.88
CA PHE A 47 -13.21 -1.48 13.61
C PHE A 47 -13.69 -0.65 12.41
N LEU A 48 -14.21 -1.31 11.38
CA LEU A 48 -14.69 -0.68 10.16
C LEU A 48 -16.06 -0.02 10.35
N SER A 49 -16.94 -0.59 11.17
CA SER A 49 -18.21 0.07 11.55
C SER A 49 -18.02 1.32 12.41
N GLY A 50 -16.85 1.46 13.06
CA GLY A 50 -16.48 2.67 13.79
C GLY A 50 -15.89 3.80 12.92
N LEU A 51 -15.39 3.46 11.72
CA LEU A 51 -14.85 4.41 10.76
C LEU A 51 -15.86 4.89 9.71
N SER A 52 -16.94 4.14 9.52
CA SER A 52 -18.00 4.42 8.55
C SER A 52 -19.26 4.84 9.26
N GLY A 53 -19.66 6.10 9.12
CA GLY A 53 -21.02 6.49 9.38
C GLY A 53 -21.97 5.72 8.43
N LYS A 54 -23.04 5.19 8.95
CA LYS A 54 -24.27 4.65 8.32
C LYS A 54 -24.14 4.12 6.88
N ASN A 55 -24.45 2.84 6.67
CA ASN A 55 -24.60 2.13 5.40
C ASN A 55 -23.32 1.57 4.74
N VAL A 56 -22.47 0.87 5.49
CA VAL A 56 -21.40 0.07 4.89
C VAL A 56 -21.91 -1.31 4.55
N LYS A 57 -21.83 -1.70 3.28
CA LYS A 57 -22.01 -3.08 2.83
C LYS A 57 -20.68 -3.80 2.91
N VAL A 58 -20.65 -4.98 3.49
CA VAL A 58 -19.51 -5.86 3.57
C VAL A 58 -19.78 -7.05 2.66
N ASP A 59 -18.93 -7.26 1.67
CA ASP A 59 -18.94 -8.42 0.80
C ASP A 59 -17.67 -9.25 1.04
N ASN A 60 -17.86 -10.55 1.28
CA ASN A 60 -16.79 -11.50 1.52
C ASN A 60 -16.80 -12.55 0.42
N GLN A 61 -15.77 -12.57 -0.42
CA GLN A 61 -15.58 -13.56 -1.48
C GLN A 61 -14.24 -14.28 -1.30
N GLY A 62 -14.22 -15.37 -0.53
CA GLY A 62 -13.01 -16.12 -0.27
C GLY A 62 -11.97 -15.31 0.49
N ASP A 63 -10.85 -15.04 -0.14
CA ASP A 63 -9.73 -14.25 0.44
C ASP A 63 -9.87 -12.73 0.20
N LYS A 64 -10.98 -12.28 -0.42
CA LYS A 64 -11.29 -10.87 -0.70
C LYS A 64 -12.42 -10.37 0.19
N VAL A 65 -12.21 -9.22 0.81
CA VAL A 65 -13.22 -8.46 1.58
C VAL A 65 -13.39 -7.09 0.95
N THR A 66 -14.62 -6.76 0.55
CA THR A 66 -14.95 -5.45 -0.01
C THR A 66 -15.92 -4.71 0.90
N LEU A 67 -15.67 -3.45 1.12
CA LEU A 67 -16.50 -2.54 1.89
C LEU A 67 -16.95 -1.41 0.99
N THR A 68 -18.24 -1.26 0.78
CA THR A 68 -18.81 -0.18 -0.03
C THR A 68 -19.61 0.76 0.86
N GLY A 69 -19.29 2.04 0.85
CA GLY A 69 -19.99 3.12 1.56
C GLY A 69 -20.46 4.21 0.60
N GLU A 70 -21.10 5.25 1.13
CA GLU A 70 -21.56 6.40 0.33
C GLU A 70 -20.40 7.19 -0.29
N ASP A 71 -19.24 7.20 0.38
CA ASP A 71 -18.04 7.98 -0.02
C ASP A 71 -17.04 7.16 -0.87
N GLY A 72 -17.33 5.90 -1.19
CA GLY A 72 -16.46 5.06 -2.00
C GLY A 72 -16.40 3.59 -1.58
N GLU A 73 -15.41 2.89 -2.14
CA GLU A 73 -15.17 1.47 -1.94
C GLU A 73 -13.76 1.21 -1.41
N VAL A 74 -13.64 0.24 -0.53
CA VAL A 74 -12.38 -0.27 -0.02
C VAL A 74 -12.37 -1.79 -0.17
N ALA A 75 -11.34 -2.33 -0.80
CA ALA A 75 -11.16 -3.76 -0.95
C ALA A 75 -9.81 -4.22 -0.36
N PHE A 76 -9.84 -5.34 0.33
CA PHE A 76 -8.67 -6.06 0.81
C PHE A 76 -8.68 -7.48 0.24
N GLU A 77 -7.54 -7.95 -0.25
CA GLU A 77 -7.39 -9.30 -0.79
C GLU A 77 -6.08 -9.92 -0.31
N ALA A 78 -6.15 -11.14 0.21
CA ALA A 78 -4.99 -11.92 0.63
C ALA A 78 -4.52 -12.82 -0.52
N GLY A 79 -3.33 -12.56 -1.06
CA GLY A 79 -2.83 -13.27 -2.26
C GLY A 79 -3.52 -12.77 -3.53
N GLY A 80 -3.79 -13.69 -4.46
CA GLY A 80 -4.53 -13.38 -5.68
C GLY A 80 -3.73 -12.63 -6.75
N ASP A 81 -4.43 -11.81 -7.52
CA ASP A 81 -3.88 -10.99 -8.59
C ASP A 81 -3.70 -9.53 -8.13
N LEU A 82 -2.94 -8.77 -8.89
CA LEU A 82 -2.82 -7.33 -8.66
C LEU A 82 -4.18 -6.64 -8.87
N PRO A 83 -4.56 -5.70 -7.99
CA PRO A 83 -5.76 -4.90 -8.20
C PRO A 83 -5.75 -4.19 -9.56
N GLU A 84 -6.90 -4.06 -10.20
CA GLU A 84 -7.02 -3.36 -11.50
C GLU A 84 -6.54 -1.91 -11.44
N SER A 85 -6.66 -1.27 -10.27
CA SER A 85 -6.17 0.09 -10.01
C SER A 85 -4.65 0.19 -9.90
N PHE A 86 -3.92 -0.95 -9.83
CA PHE A 86 -2.47 -0.92 -9.78
C PHE A 86 -1.89 -0.56 -11.15
N PRO A 87 -0.98 0.44 -11.26
CA PRO A 87 -0.43 0.88 -12.54
C PRO A 87 0.31 -0.26 -13.27
N LYS A 88 -0.12 -0.57 -14.50
CA LYS A 88 0.43 -1.66 -15.31
C LYS A 88 1.89 -1.46 -15.73
N ASP A 89 2.34 -0.23 -15.70
CA ASP A 89 3.71 0.18 -16.05
C ASP A 89 4.64 0.31 -14.83
N PHE A 90 4.11 0.04 -13.62
CA PHE A 90 4.95 -0.02 -12.43
C PHE A 90 5.80 -1.30 -12.43
N PRO A 91 7.13 -1.20 -12.21
CA PRO A 91 8.00 -2.37 -12.24
C PRO A 91 7.71 -3.32 -11.07
N VAL A 92 7.27 -4.53 -11.39
CA VAL A 92 7.09 -5.61 -10.40
C VAL A 92 8.32 -6.50 -10.40
N TYR A 93 8.86 -6.79 -9.21
CA TYR A 93 10.04 -7.65 -9.06
C TYR A 93 9.71 -9.09 -9.47
N THR A 94 10.42 -9.59 -10.50
CA THR A 94 10.22 -10.95 -11.00
C THR A 94 10.63 -11.99 -9.95
N GLY A 95 9.75 -12.94 -9.64
CA GLY A 95 9.96 -13.96 -8.62
C GLY A 95 9.49 -13.56 -7.22
N ALA A 96 8.94 -12.37 -7.03
CA ALA A 96 8.21 -12.03 -5.82
C ALA A 96 6.79 -12.62 -5.87
N LYS A 97 6.33 -13.13 -4.74
CA LYS A 97 4.97 -13.63 -4.55
C LYS A 97 4.10 -12.56 -3.91
N LEU A 98 2.94 -12.28 -4.51
CA LEU A 98 1.94 -11.41 -3.91
C LEU A 98 1.44 -12.02 -2.60
N VAL A 99 1.48 -11.24 -1.53
CA VAL A 99 1.01 -11.64 -0.18
C VAL A 99 -0.36 -11.07 0.08
N ASN A 100 -0.53 -9.78 -0.16
CA ASN A 100 -1.81 -9.11 -0.03
C ASN A 100 -1.86 -7.83 -0.87
N SER A 101 -3.08 -7.37 -1.10
CA SER A 101 -3.35 -6.08 -1.72
C SER A 101 -4.49 -5.37 -1.00
N PHE A 102 -4.50 -4.06 -1.12
CA PHE A 102 -5.53 -3.17 -0.63
C PHE A 102 -5.79 -2.12 -1.69
N SER A 103 -7.05 -1.83 -1.96
CA SER A 103 -7.45 -0.74 -2.83
C SER A 103 -8.53 0.10 -2.16
N ALA A 104 -8.51 1.38 -2.43
CA ALA A 104 -9.55 2.31 -2.02
C ALA A 104 -9.87 3.23 -3.19
N SER A 105 -11.15 3.48 -3.44
CA SER A 105 -11.63 4.44 -4.42
C SER A 105 -12.70 5.32 -3.80
N GLY A 106 -12.71 6.61 -4.15
CA GLY A 106 -13.71 7.53 -3.62
C GLY A 106 -13.49 8.98 -4.07
N GLU A 107 -14.36 9.86 -3.61
CA GLU A 107 -14.34 11.29 -3.98
C GLU A 107 -13.00 11.99 -3.69
N ASN A 108 -12.22 11.49 -2.74
CA ASN A 108 -10.93 12.06 -2.35
C ASN A 108 -9.72 11.49 -3.12
N GLY A 109 -9.95 10.66 -4.13
CA GLY A 109 -8.95 9.99 -4.95
C GLY A 109 -8.89 8.49 -4.72
N ASP A 110 -8.15 7.83 -5.61
CA ASP A 110 -7.95 6.40 -5.59
C ASP A 110 -6.58 6.06 -4.99
N GLY A 111 -6.51 4.93 -4.31
CA GLY A 111 -5.26 4.44 -3.73
C GLY A 111 -5.16 2.93 -3.80
N VAL A 112 -3.94 2.44 -3.96
CA VAL A 112 -3.64 1.01 -3.95
C VAL A 112 -2.37 0.76 -3.16
N SER A 113 -2.39 -0.28 -2.35
CA SER A 113 -1.22 -0.76 -1.62
C SER A 113 -1.05 -2.26 -1.84
N VAL A 114 0.16 -2.69 -2.13
CA VAL A 114 0.46 -4.08 -2.47
C VAL A 114 1.71 -4.52 -1.73
N VAL A 115 1.69 -5.77 -1.26
CA VAL A 115 2.82 -6.37 -0.55
C VAL A 115 3.22 -7.67 -1.23
N TRP A 116 4.50 -7.80 -1.52
CA TRP A 116 5.12 -9.03 -2.02
C TRP A 116 6.20 -9.52 -1.06
N GLU A 117 6.48 -10.81 -1.16
CA GLU A 117 7.64 -11.45 -0.53
C GLU A 117 8.50 -12.17 -1.57
N THR A 118 9.80 -12.17 -1.37
CA THR A 118 10.77 -12.95 -2.16
C THR A 118 11.85 -13.55 -1.27
N GLY A 119 12.45 -14.64 -1.73
CA GLY A 119 13.65 -15.23 -1.12
C GLY A 119 14.96 -14.64 -1.63
N ASP A 120 14.90 -13.70 -2.59
CA ASP A 120 16.09 -13.02 -3.10
C ASP A 120 16.68 -12.05 -2.03
N SER A 121 17.95 -11.70 -2.17
CA SER A 121 18.62 -10.82 -1.22
C SER A 121 18.07 -9.37 -1.30
N PHE A 122 18.16 -8.67 -0.17
CA PHE A 122 17.78 -7.25 -0.04
C PHE A 122 18.50 -6.38 -1.08
N ASP A 123 19.81 -6.58 -1.27
CA ASP A 123 20.61 -5.81 -2.23
C ASP A 123 20.15 -6.00 -3.66
N LYS A 124 19.77 -7.24 -4.05
CA LYS A 124 19.27 -7.54 -5.38
C LYS A 124 17.93 -6.85 -5.65
N VAL A 125 17.03 -6.87 -4.67
CA VAL A 125 15.71 -6.24 -4.78
C VAL A 125 15.83 -4.72 -4.81
N THR A 126 16.65 -4.13 -3.95
CA THR A 126 16.86 -2.68 -3.92
C THR A 126 17.53 -2.16 -5.19
N ALA A 127 18.55 -2.86 -5.71
CA ALA A 127 19.19 -2.53 -6.98
C ALA A 127 18.21 -2.54 -8.15
N PHE A 128 17.29 -3.52 -8.18
CA PHE A 128 16.23 -3.57 -9.19
C PHE A 128 15.37 -2.30 -9.15
N TYR A 129 14.84 -1.90 -8.00
CA TYR A 129 13.96 -0.75 -7.91
C TYR A 129 14.68 0.58 -8.15
N LYS A 130 15.92 0.72 -7.71
CA LYS A 130 16.75 1.91 -8.01
C LYS A 130 16.91 2.15 -9.51
N THR A 131 16.96 1.09 -10.30
CA THR A 131 17.12 1.15 -11.75
C THR A 131 15.76 1.21 -12.47
N LYS A 132 14.87 0.25 -12.16
CA LYS A 132 13.66 0.02 -12.93
C LYS A 132 12.58 1.08 -12.75
N LEU A 133 12.50 1.75 -11.60
CA LEU A 133 11.59 2.89 -11.44
C LEU A 133 11.86 3.96 -12.50
N THR A 134 13.11 4.38 -12.63
CA THR A 134 13.51 5.42 -13.60
C THR A 134 13.35 4.94 -15.05
N GLU A 135 13.75 3.70 -15.35
CA GLU A 135 13.60 3.12 -16.69
C GLU A 135 12.13 3.03 -17.13
N SER A 136 11.20 2.81 -16.19
CA SER A 136 9.75 2.78 -16.45
C SER A 136 9.11 4.18 -16.46
N GLY A 137 9.91 5.24 -16.38
CA GLY A 137 9.45 6.63 -16.44
C GLY A 137 8.91 7.18 -15.12
N TRP A 138 9.14 6.48 -13.99
CA TRP A 138 8.81 7.00 -12.67
C TRP A 138 9.94 7.90 -12.16
N LYS A 139 9.61 9.12 -11.79
CA LYS A 139 10.57 10.06 -11.21
C LYS A 139 10.73 9.74 -9.73
N VAL A 140 11.92 9.34 -9.33
CA VAL A 140 12.29 9.20 -7.92
C VAL A 140 12.48 10.60 -7.32
N GLU A 141 11.79 10.90 -6.21
CA GLU A 141 11.84 12.19 -5.53
C GLU A 141 12.72 12.16 -4.29
N SER A 142 12.66 11.07 -3.53
CA SER A 142 13.53 10.87 -2.37
C SER A 142 13.85 9.39 -2.19
N THR A 143 15.00 9.12 -1.58
CA THR A 143 15.41 7.77 -1.23
C THR A 143 16.05 7.80 0.14
N PHE A 144 15.66 6.87 0.98
CA PHE A 144 16.25 6.63 2.29
C PHE A 144 16.65 5.15 2.38
N GLU A 145 17.88 4.89 2.74
CA GLU A 145 18.44 3.53 2.81
C GLU A 145 19.20 3.32 4.10
N GLN A 146 18.94 2.20 4.73
CA GLN A 146 19.67 1.67 5.89
C GLN A 146 20.06 0.22 5.61
N LYS A 147 20.79 -0.40 6.54
CA LYS A 147 21.31 -1.76 6.39
C LYS A 147 20.24 -2.78 5.95
N ASP A 148 19.05 -2.70 6.52
CA ASP A 148 17.98 -3.69 6.35
C ASP A 148 16.66 -3.07 5.86
N SER A 149 16.72 -1.81 5.39
CA SER A 149 15.54 -1.04 4.96
C SER A 149 15.89 -0.07 3.85
N PHE A 150 15.08 -0.08 2.81
CA PHE A 150 15.11 0.87 1.70
C PHE A 150 13.72 1.45 1.52
N THR A 151 13.61 2.76 1.42
CA THR A 151 12.36 3.45 1.12
C THR A 151 12.61 4.49 0.04
N SER A 152 11.72 4.57 -0.94
CA SER A 152 11.80 5.59 -1.98
C SER A 152 10.42 6.17 -2.28
N SER A 153 10.32 7.49 -2.41
CA SER A 153 9.14 8.14 -2.96
C SER A 153 9.33 8.37 -4.45
N PHE A 154 8.24 8.24 -5.18
CA PHE A 154 8.25 8.36 -6.63
C PHE A 154 6.95 8.98 -7.14
N LYS A 155 7.01 9.49 -8.38
CA LYS A 155 5.82 10.01 -9.08
C LYS A 155 5.91 9.85 -10.59
N LYS A 156 4.74 9.84 -11.25
CA LYS A 156 4.57 9.88 -12.70
C LYS A 156 3.27 10.62 -13.03
N GLY A 157 3.39 11.85 -13.54
CA GLY A 157 2.22 12.75 -13.70
C GLY A 157 1.57 13.05 -12.35
N GLU A 158 0.27 12.81 -12.26
CA GLU A 158 -0.57 13.00 -11.06
C GLU A 158 -0.49 11.81 -10.09
N VAL A 159 0.07 10.69 -10.53
CA VAL A 159 0.21 9.46 -9.74
C VAL A 159 1.50 9.52 -8.95
N GLY A 160 1.44 9.25 -7.66
CA GLY A 160 2.63 9.21 -6.80
C GLY A 160 2.51 8.18 -5.70
N GLY A 161 3.63 7.86 -5.06
CA GLY A 161 3.63 6.86 -4.01
C GLY A 161 4.99 6.62 -3.36
N PHE A 162 5.01 5.52 -2.62
CA PHE A 162 6.18 5.06 -1.89
C PHE A 162 6.40 3.56 -2.13
N ILE A 163 7.66 3.18 -2.20
CA ILE A 163 8.10 1.80 -2.12
C ILE A 163 8.96 1.61 -0.88
N GLY A 164 8.69 0.52 -0.16
CA GLY A 164 9.52 0.05 0.95
C GLY A 164 10.03 -1.35 0.65
N VAL A 165 11.30 -1.61 0.93
CA VAL A 165 11.92 -2.94 0.90
C VAL A 165 12.56 -3.18 2.25
N THR A 166 12.23 -4.28 2.90
CA THR A 166 12.74 -4.63 4.24
C THR A 166 13.05 -6.12 4.35
N ILE A 167 14.01 -6.46 5.20
CA ILE A 167 14.24 -7.85 5.56
C ILE A 167 13.23 -8.24 6.64
N GLY A 168 12.39 -9.23 6.34
CA GLY A 168 11.43 -9.80 7.26
C GLY A 168 11.93 -11.07 7.93
N ASP A 169 11.01 -11.78 8.63
CA ASP A 169 11.33 -13.02 9.31
C ASP A 169 11.78 -14.12 8.34
N GLY A 170 12.69 -14.97 8.79
CA GLY A 170 13.23 -16.07 7.98
C GLY A 170 14.08 -15.60 6.81
N ASN A 171 14.66 -14.42 6.89
CA ASN A 171 15.52 -13.83 5.84
C ASN A 171 14.79 -13.56 4.51
N LYS A 172 13.46 -13.51 4.52
CA LYS A 172 12.68 -13.10 3.35
C LYS A 172 12.69 -11.58 3.22
N VAL A 173 12.69 -11.12 1.97
CA VAL A 173 12.56 -9.71 1.66
C VAL A 173 11.10 -9.38 1.38
N THR A 174 10.57 -8.42 2.11
CA THR A 174 9.23 -7.86 1.92
C THR A 174 9.33 -6.58 1.10
N ILE A 175 8.50 -6.49 0.07
CA ILE A 175 8.36 -5.34 -0.81
C ILE A 175 6.97 -4.78 -0.62
N SER A 176 6.84 -3.52 -0.21
CA SER A 176 5.57 -2.82 -0.07
C SER A 176 5.52 -1.63 -1.01
N VAL A 177 4.45 -1.49 -1.77
CA VAL A 177 4.24 -0.35 -2.67
C VAL A 177 2.88 0.25 -2.37
N THR A 178 2.84 1.56 -2.15
CA THR A 178 1.59 2.32 -1.99
C THR A 178 1.57 3.43 -3.03
N ILE A 179 0.49 3.49 -3.81
CA ILE A 179 0.30 4.44 -4.91
C ILE A 179 -1.04 5.11 -4.72
N GLY A 180 -1.08 6.41 -4.90
CA GLY A 180 -2.30 7.21 -4.90
C GLY A 180 -2.39 8.08 -6.13
N VAL A 181 -3.62 8.28 -6.58
CA VAL A 181 -3.97 9.25 -7.63
C VAL A 181 -4.66 10.43 -6.94
N LYS A 182 -4.25 11.64 -7.30
CA LYS A 182 -4.90 12.86 -6.80
C LYS A 182 -6.08 13.24 -7.66
#